data_0f4d358b78375f9e0db954ec71fabacc
#
_entry.id   0f4d358b78375f9e0db954ec71fabacc
#
_cell.length_a   1.000
_cell.length_b   1.000
_cell.length_c   1.000
_cell.angle_alpha   90.00
_cell.angle_beta   90.00
_cell.angle_gamma   90.00
#
_symmetry.space_group_name_H-M   'P 1'
#
loop_
_entity.id
_entity.type
_entity.pdbx_description
1 polymer ?
#
loop_
_entity_poly.entity_id
_entity_poly.type
_entity_poly.pdbx_seq_one_letter_code
_entity_poly.pdbx_strand_id
1 'polypeptide(L)'
;MLVQSSPLAGFRYHAAAEVWDELRVGDRLELAREPGNPYDRNAVSVSWREHKLGYVPRHANAALAWALDRGASFTARISRLAPDARPSRRLEFEVVAE
;
A
#
# COMPACT_ATOMS: atom_id res chain seq x y z
N MET A 1 14.87 4.36 7.07
CA MET A 1 14.10 4.72 8.29
C MET A 1 12.62 4.40 8.09
N LEU A 2 12.03 3.71 9.05
CA LEU A 2 10.60 3.41 9.02
C LEU A 2 9.78 4.70 9.16
N VAL A 3 8.85 4.91 8.23
CA VAL A 3 7.98 6.08 8.23
C VAL A 3 6.62 5.73 8.84
N GLN A 4 6.05 4.62 8.42
CA GLN A 4 4.78 4.16 8.96
C GLN A 4 4.55 2.68 8.65
N SER A 5 3.66 2.07 9.42
CA SER A 5 3.14 0.73 9.17
C SER A 5 1.64 0.86 8.98
N SER A 6 1.10 0.17 8.01
CA SER A 6 -0.32 0.30 7.66
C SER A 6 -0.91 -1.02 7.18
N PRO A 7 -2.21 -1.25 7.43
CA PRO A 7 -2.92 -2.28 6.69
C PRO A 7 -3.18 -1.80 5.27
N LEU A 8 -3.40 -2.73 4.36
CA LEU A 8 -3.76 -2.42 2.98
C LEU A 8 -5.26 -2.12 2.91
N ALA A 9 -5.63 -0.98 2.33
CA ALA A 9 -7.02 -0.65 2.06
C ALA A 9 -7.43 -1.18 0.69
N GLY A 10 -8.69 -1.60 0.56
CA GLY A 10 -9.24 -2.02 -0.73
C GLY A 10 -8.85 -3.41 -1.19
N PHE A 11 -8.41 -4.27 -0.30
CA PHE A 11 -7.99 -5.64 -0.60
C PHE A 11 -8.98 -6.37 -1.53
N ARG A 12 -10.29 -6.22 -1.29
CA ARG A 12 -11.33 -6.95 -2.01
C ARG A 12 -11.57 -6.45 -3.43
N TYR A 13 -11.11 -5.25 -3.75
CA TYR A 13 -11.48 -4.55 -4.99
C TYR A 13 -10.37 -4.49 -6.03
N HIS A 14 -9.21 -5.08 -5.71
CA HIS A 14 -8.04 -5.04 -6.59
C HIS A 14 -7.39 -6.41 -6.66
N ALA A 15 -6.19 -6.50 -7.20
CA ALA A 15 -5.54 -7.77 -7.51
C ALA A 15 -5.02 -8.56 -6.31
N ALA A 16 -5.10 -8.04 -5.08
CA ALA A 16 -4.52 -8.70 -3.91
C ALA A 16 -5.01 -10.14 -3.72
N ALA A 17 -6.31 -10.36 -3.89
CA ALA A 17 -6.88 -11.70 -3.74
C ALA A 17 -6.37 -12.66 -4.83
N GLU A 18 -6.18 -12.15 -6.06
CA GLU A 18 -5.75 -12.97 -7.19
C GLU A 18 -4.31 -13.45 -7.05
N VAL A 19 -3.44 -12.61 -6.48
CA VAL A 19 -2.01 -12.92 -6.33
C VAL A 19 -1.65 -13.37 -4.93
N TRP A 20 -2.63 -13.53 -4.07
CA TRP A 20 -2.43 -13.82 -2.65
C TRP A 20 -1.42 -14.93 -2.38
N ASP A 21 -1.54 -16.05 -3.09
CA ASP A 21 -0.68 -17.21 -2.86
C ASP A 21 0.79 -16.97 -3.25
N GLU A 22 1.05 -15.92 -4.02
CA GLU A 22 2.40 -15.58 -4.46
C GLU A 22 3.07 -14.57 -3.53
N LEU A 23 2.30 -13.88 -2.70
CA LEU A 23 2.84 -12.85 -1.81
C LEU A 23 3.61 -13.47 -0.65
N ARG A 24 4.71 -12.80 -0.26
CA ARG A 24 5.54 -13.23 0.86
C ARG A 24 5.90 -12.01 1.71
N VAL A 25 6.02 -12.23 3.01
CA VAL A 25 6.54 -11.22 3.93
C VAL A 25 7.94 -10.82 3.46
N GLY A 26 8.20 -9.53 3.42
CA GLY A 26 9.46 -8.99 2.92
C GLY A 26 9.41 -8.57 1.46
N ASP A 27 8.39 -8.97 0.71
CA ASP A 27 8.25 -8.58 -0.69
C ASP A 27 8.16 -7.08 -0.83
N ARG A 28 8.85 -6.54 -1.84
CA ARG A 28 8.83 -5.12 -2.16
C ARG A 28 7.48 -4.71 -2.74
N LEU A 29 6.99 -3.58 -2.29
CA LEU A 29 5.80 -2.94 -2.82
C LEU A 29 6.16 -1.56 -3.36
N GLU A 30 5.40 -1.09 -4.34
CA GLU A 30 5.60 0.21 -4.94
C GLU A 30 4.42 1.11 -4.61
N LEU A 31 4.73 2.36 -4.24
CA LEU A 31 3.75 3.37 -3.92
C LEU A 31 3.68 4.37 -5.08
N ALA A 32 2.47 4.73 -5.48
CA ALA A 32 2.27 5.71 -6.55
C ALA A 32 1.10 6.63 -6.25
N ARG A 33 1.28 7.91 -6.55
CA ARG A 33 0.22 8.89 -6.40
C ARG A 33 -0.86 8.71 -7.46
N GLU A 34 -2.10 8.91 -7.05
CA GLU A 34 -3.24 8.98 -7.95
C GLU A 34 -4.01 10.29 -7.70
N PRO A 35 -3.44 11.44 -8.07
CA PRO A 35 -4.07 12.74 -7.77
C PRO A 35 -5.42 12.92 -8.46
N GLY A 36 -5.66 12.21 -9.56
CA GLY A 36 -6.94 12.23 -10.27
C GLY A 36 -7.98 11.24 -9.73
N ASN A 37 -7.69 10.54 -8.64
CA ASN A 37 -8.64 9.58 -8.07
C ASN A 37 -9.92 10.31 -7.65
N PRO A 38 -11.10 9.89 -8.17
CA PRO A 38 -12.35 10.61 -7.92
C PRO A 38 -12.85 10.52 -6.49
N TYR A 39 -12.35 9.56 -5.72
CA TYR A 39 -12.80 9.34 -4.35
C TYR A 39 -11.85 9.92 -3.31
N ASP A 40 -10.60 10.19 -3.69
CA ASP A 40 -9.60 10.66 -2.73
C ASP A 40 -8.44 11.33 -3.46
N ARG A 41 -8.34 12.65 -3.34
CA ARG A 41 -7.26 13.41 -3.98
C ARG A 41 -5.87 13.06 -3.43
N ASN A 42 -5.82 12.48 -2.23
CA ASN A 42 -4.58 12.06 -1.59
C ASN A 42 -4.28 10.58 -1.81
N ALA A 43 -4.96 9.92 -2.73
CA ALA A 43 -4.79 8.49 -2.95
C ALA A 43 -3.34 8.13 -3.28
N VAL A 44 -2.85 7.10 -2.61
CA VAL A 44 -1.54 6.49 -2.86
C VAL A 44 -1.79 5.00 -3.07
N SER A 45 -1.56 4.53 -4.29
CA SER A 45 -1.75 3.13 -4.61
C SER A 45 -0.56 2.29 -4.12
N VAL A 46 -0.85 1.02 -3.84
CA VAL A 46 0.14 0.04 -3.41
C VAL A 46 0.13 -1.09 -4.43
N SER A 47 1.26 -1.36 -5.06
CA SER A 47 1.38 -2.37 -6.10
C SER A 47 2.51 -3.35 -5.82
N TRP A 48 2.33 -4.58 -6.33
CA TRP A 48 3.32 -5.65 -6.26
C TRP A 48 3.48 -6.19 -7.68
N ARG A 49 4.71 -6.10 -8.22
CA ARG A 49 5.01 -6.59 -9.59
C ARG A 49 3.95 -6.19 -10.62
N GLU A 50 3.63 -4.90 -10.66
CA GLU A 50 2.64 -4.33 -11.60
C GLU A 50 1.17 -4.68 -11.29
N HIS A 51 0.91 -5.44 -10.22
CA HIS A 51 -0.46 -5.71 -9.77
C HIS A 51 -0.84 -4.72 -8.69
N LYS A 52 -1.84 -3.89 -8.96
CA LYS A 52 -2.35 -2.99 -7.92
C LYS A 52 -3.06 -3.83 -6.85
N LEU A 53 -2.53 -3.82 -5.65
CA LEU A 53 -3.11 -4.57 -4.54
C LEU A 53 -4.20 -3.77 -3.80
N GLY A 54 -4.06 -2.46 -3.76
CA GLY A 54 -4.97 -1.59 -3.04
C GLY A 54 -4.34 -0.24 -2.81
N TYR A 55 -4.60 0.33 -1.63
CA TYR A 55 -4.18 1.70 -1.29
C TYR A 55 -3.65 1.79 0.13
N VAL A 56 -2.86 2.83 0.38
CA VAL A 56 -2.59 3.28 1.73
C VAL A 56 -3.91 3.76 2.33
N PRO A 57 -4.26 3.37 3.56
CA PRO A 57 -5.53 3.79 4.14
C PRO A 57 -5.70 5.30 4.12
N ARG A 58 -6.93 5.74 3.84
CA ARG A 58 -7.26 7.15 3.67
C ARG A 58 -6.85 8.01 4.87
N HIS A 59 -7.03 7.48 6.08
CA HIS A 59 -6.68 8.21 7.31
C HIS A 59 -5.17 8.31 7.55
N ALA A 60 -4.36 7.65 6.73
CA ALA A 60 -2.90 7.59 6.91
C ALA A 60 -2.14 8.01 5.65
N ASN A 61 -2.80 8.57 4.65
CA ASN A 61 -2.16 8.82 3.35
C ASN A 61 -1.71 10.27 3.10
N ALA A 62 -2.26 11.24 3.83
CA ALA A 62 -2.04 12.65 3.52
C ALA A 62 -0.56 13.06 3.55
N ALA A 63 0.17 12.66 4.58
CA ALA A 63 1.58 12.99 4.71
C ALA A 63 2.43 12.33 3.62
N LEU A 64 2.13 11.07 3.27
CA LEU A 64 2.82 10.38 2.18
C LEU A 64 2.53 11.04 0.84
N ALA A 65 1.26 11.38 0.59
CA ALA A 65 0.87 12.05 -0.65
C ALA A 65 1.61 13.38 -0.80
N TRP A 66 1.65 14.17 0.27
CA TRP A 66 2.35 15.44 0.29
C TRP A 66 3.84 15.28 -0.03
N ALA A 67 4.48 14.30 0.63
CA ALA A 67 5.90 14.06 0.43
C ALA A 67 6.22 13.56 -0.99
N LEU A 68 5.40 12.63 -1.50
CA LEU A 68 5.57 12.11 -2.86
C LEU A 68 5.42 13.23 -3.90
N ASP A 69 4.45 14.14 -3.69
CA ASP A 69 4.23 15.25 -4.61
C ASP A 69 5.42 16.22 -4.63
N ARG A 70 6.27 16.21 -3.60
CA ARG A 70 7.49 17.01 -3.52
C ARG A 70 8.74 16.27 -3.93
N GLY A 71 8.58 15.09 -4.50
CA GLY A 71 9.71 14.32 -5.02
C GLY A 71 10.39 13.41 -4.03
N ALA A 72 9.81 13.21 -2.84
CA ALA A 72 10.36 12.26 -1.88
C ALA A 72 10.25 10.83 -2.43
N SER A 73 11.24 9.99 -2.10
CA SER A 73 11.27 8.60 -2.50
C SER A 73 11.04 7.69 -1.30
N PHE A 74 10.14 6.74 -1.47
CA PHE A 74 9.86 5.73 -0.45
C PHE A 74 9.91 4.35 -1.07
N THR A 75 10.27 3.37 -0.25
CA THR A 75 10.04 1.96 -0.57
C THR A 75 9.03 1.41 0.42
N ALA A 76 8.37 0.34 0.04
CA ALA A 76 7.47 -0.34 0.93
C ALA A 76 7.71 -1.84 0.83
N ARG A 77 7.35 -2.56 1.88
CA ARG A 77 7.49 -4.01 1.91
C ARG A 77 6.36 -4.62 2.73
N ILE A 78 5.97 -5.83 2.37
CA ILE A 78 4.97 -6.57 3.13
C ILE A 78 5.58 -6.93 4.48
N SER A 79 4.89 -6.57 5.57
CA SER A 79 5.33 -6.88 6.93
C SER A 79 4.54 -8.01 7.56
N ARG A 80 3.31 -8.25 7.08
CA ARG A 80 2.47 -9.30 7.64
C ARG A 80 1.45 -9.80 6.62
N LEU A 81 1.23 -11.10 6.60
CA LEU A 81 0.17 -11.76 5.83
C LEU A 81 -0.63 -12.62 6.79
N ALA A 82 -1.94 -12.37 6.88
CA ALA A 82 -2.84 -13.04 7.83
C ALA A 82 -4.07 -13.57 7.08
N PRO A 83 -3.98 -14.78 6.51
CA PRO A 83 -5.04 -15.31 5.65
C PRO A 83 -6.39 -15.48 6.34
N ASP A 84 -6.39 -15.70 7.66
CA ASP A 84 -7.62 -15.91 8.41
C ASP A 84 -8.26 -14.62 8.93
N ALA A 85 -7.58 -13.48 8.72
CA ALA A 85 -8.11 -12.19 9.15
C ALA A 85 -9.16 -11.67 8.17
N ARG A 86 -9.96 -10.69 8.62
CA ARG A 86 -10.87 -9.97 7.72
C ARG A 86 -10.05 -9.29 6.62
N PRO A 87 -10.62 -9.06 5.42
CA PRO A 87 -9.85 -8.49 4.30
C PRO A 87 -9.06 -7.23 4.63
N SER A 88 -9.61 -6.33 5.46
CA SER A 88 -8.93 -5.09 5.84
C SER A 88 -7.70 -5.29 6.72
N ARG A 89 -7.44 -6.51 7.17
CA ARG A 89 -6.31 -6.85 8.04
C ARG A 89 -5.44 -7.97 7.49
N ARG A 90 -5.73 -8.47 6.30
CA ARG A 90 -4.99 -9.60 5.75
C ARG A 90 -3.57 -9.26 5.34
N LEU A 91 -3.32 -8.03 4.90
CA LEU A 91 -2.00 -7.59 4.48
C LEU A 91 -1.64 -6.31 5.19
N GLU A 92 -0.46 -6.29 5.82
CA GLU A 92 0.11 -5.08 6.40
C GLU A 92 1.46 -4.83 5.75
N PHE A 93 1.81 -3.57 5.62
CA PHE A 93 3.07 -3.19 5.00
C PHE A 93 3.73 -2.06 5.77
N GLU A 94 5.05 -1.94 5.55
CA GLU A 94 5.87 -0.87 6.12
C GLU A 94 6.34 0.04 5.01
N VAL A 95 6.32 1.34 5.27
CA VAL A 95 6.85 2.36 4.37
C VAL A 95 8.16 2.87 4.94
N VAL A 96 9.19 2.89 4.13
CA VAL A 96 10.54 3.25 4.52
C VAL A 96 11.01 4.40 3.64
N ALA A 97 11.58 5.44 4.27
CA ALA A 97 12.20 6.54 3.53
C ALA A 97 13.55 6.10 2.97
N GLU A 98 13.79 6.45 1.74
CA GLU A 98 15.06 6.17 1.07
C GLU A 98 16.12 7.22 1.34
#